data_e6eed92d672f776099f5da2950e962b2
#
_entry.id   e6eed92d672f776099f5da2950e962b2
#
_cell.length_a   1.000
_cell.length_b   1.000
_cell.length_c   1.000
_cell.angle_alpha   90.00
_cell.angle_beta   90.00
_cell.angle_gamma   90.00
#
_symmetry.space_group_name_H-M   'P 1'
#
loop_
_entity.id
_entity.type
_entity.pdbx_description
1 polymer ?
#
loop_
_entity_poly.entity_id
_entity_poly.type
_entity_poly.pdbx_seq_one_letter_code
_entity_poly.pdbx_strand_id
1 'polypeptide(L)'
;MKQGLTEPYLCKADDTNTYVVKSSNATYAGLVKEWVVAHLGKEFGLPIPSFKIAWLDDALLQYNDYNIEAGYCFASHYHPNIQEITFNQIEGLSPNLLKDLFIFDYWVKNNDRNLTQYGGNANFFFDQKTQEPFVLDHNLSFSEDFDLNAHIGQHVGASNWEGLDLVDRQHYEKKFVKAFSVVDNAIDTIPDDWLERYSKETIGNEILSVLERYKDDEFWEGIKK
;
A
#
# COMPACT_ATOMS: atom_id res chain seq x y z
N MET A 1 -1.44 19.10 -6.21
CA MET A 1 -1.83 17.70 -5.94
C MET A 1 -3.35 17.62 -5.92
N LYS A 2 -3.97 16.64 -6.58
CA LYS A 2 -5.36 16.30 -6.26
C LYS A 2 -5.30 15.72 -4.84
N GLN A 3 -5.98 16.34 -3.87
CA GLN A 3 -6.15 15.79 -2.54
C GLN A 3 -6.91 14.47 -2.68
N GLY A 4 -6.31 13.36 -2.18
CA GLY A 4 -7.03 12.09 -2.04
C GLY A 4 -8.15 12.24 -1.01
N LEU A 5 -9.08 11.30 -0.97
CA LEU A 5 -10.19 11.28 0.00
C LEU A 5 -9.73 11.35 1.47
N THR A 6 -8.48 10.99 1.76
CA THR A 6 -7.87 10.95 3.10
C THR A 6 -7.10 12.22 3.49
N GLU A 7 -7.10 13.26 2.66
CA GLU A 7 -6.46 14.56 2.92
C GLU A 7 -5.11 14.46 3.67
N PRO A 8 -4.05 13.91 3.05
CA PRO A 8 -2.75 13.79 3.70
C PRO A 8 -2.11 15.17 3.89
N TYR A 9 -1.38 15.35 4.99
CA TYR A 9 -0.69 16.58 5.34
C TYR A 9 0.83 16.47 5.16
N LEU A 10 1.47 17.58 4.80
CA LEU A 10 2.91 17.66 4.72
C LEU A 10 3.45 18.25 6.02
N CYS A 11 4.21 17.44 6.77
CA CYS A 11 4.75 17.83 8.07
C CYS A 11 6.28 17.74 8.08
N LYS A 12 6.92 18.74 8.70
CA LYS A 12 8.36 18.69 9.01
C LYS A 12 8.51 18.12 10.42
N ALA A 13 9.31 17.06 10.56
CA ALA A 13 9.54 16.39 11.83
C ALA A 13 10.82 16.90 12.53
N ASP A 14 11.01 16.50 13.80
CA ASP A 14 12.16 16.88 14.63
C ASP A 14 13.49 16.34 14.07
N ASP A 15 13.45 15.25 13.29
CA ASP A 15 14.60 14.71 12.57
C ASP A 15 15.00 15.53 11.33
N THR A 16 14.38 16.70 11.15
CA THR A 16 14.55 17.62 10.02
C THR A 16 14.02 17.15 8.66
N ASN A 17 13.55 15.92 8.57
CA ASN A 17 12.93 15.39 7.35
C ASN A 17 11.47 15.87 7.21
N THR A 18 10.98 15.80 5.99
CA THR A 18 9.58 16.10 5.68
C THR A 18 8.84 14.81 5.37
N TYR A 19 7.61 14.68 5.87
CA TYR A 19 6.78 13.50 5.72
C TYR A 19 5.39 13.87 5.21
N VAL A 20 4.81 12.96 4.44
CA VAL A 20 3.39 12.92 4.14
C VAL A 20 2.71 12.13 5.25
N VAL A 21 1.81 12.79 5.98
CA VAL A 21 1.19 12.27 7.21
C VAL A 21 -0.28 11.96 6.96
N LYS A 22 -0.71 10.77 7.35
CA LYS A 22 -2.11 10.35 7.45
C LYS A 22 -2.44 10.12 8.92
N SER A 23 -3.53 10.71 9.41
CA SER A 23 -3.98 10.63 10.81
C SER A 23 -5.42 10.12 10.88
N SER A 24 -6.16 10.46 11.91
CA SER A 24 -7.55 10.03 12.17
C SER A 24 -8.52 10.23 11.00
N ASN A 25 -8.28 11.21 10.14
CA ASN A 25 -9.03 11.44 8.90
C ASN A 25 -8.90 10.30 7.88
N ALA A 26 -7.87 9.46 7.96
CA ALA A 26 -7.69 8.29 7.11
C ALA A 26 -8.36 7.01 7.66
N THR A 27 -9.13 7.11 8.72
CA THR A 27 -9.69 6.04 9.55
C THR A 27 -8.63 5.15 10.22
N TYR A 28 -8.90 4.64 11.41
CA TYR A 28 -7.96 3.74 12.11
C TYR A 28 -7.75 2.42 11.37
N ALA A 29 -8.81 1.87 10.75
CA ALA A 29 -8.69 0.70 9.87
C ALA A 29 -7.74 0.98 8.69
N GLY A 30 -7.88 2.14 8.05
CA GLY A 30 -7.00 2.56 6.97
C GLY A 30 -5.55 2.73 7.42
N LEU A 31 -5.30 3.31 8.60
CA LEU A 31 -3.95 3.46 9.16
C LEU A 31 -3.30 2.11 9.46
N VAL A 32 -4.04 1.16 10.05
CA VAL A 32 -3.55 -0.20 10.32
C VAL A 32 -3.24 -0.93 9.03
N LYS A 33 -4.14 -0.88 8.04
CA LYS A 33 -3.95 -1.50 6.72
C LYS A 33 -2.73 -0.91 6.01
N GLU A 34 -2.60 0.41 5.98
CA GLU A 34 -1.44 1.11 5.42
C GLU A 34 -0.13 0.65 6.07
N TRP A 35 -0.10 0.60 7.42
CA TRP A 35 1.07 0.18 8.18
C TRP A 35 1.50 -1.25 7.87
N VAL A 36 0.56 -2.20 7.94
CA VAL A 36 0.84 -3.62 7.68
C VAL A 36 1.29 -3.83 6.25
N VAL A 37 0.55 -3.27 5.27
CA VAL A 37 0.85 -3.49 3.84
C VAL A 37 2.15 -2.80 3.42
N ALA A 38 2.51 -1.65 4.00
CA ALA A 38 3.80 -1.03 3.75
C ALA A 38 4.97 -1.91 4.20
N HIS A 39 4.87 -2.57 5.37
CA HIS A 39 5.86 -3.55 5.82
C HIS A 39 5.96 -4.75 4.88
N LEU A 40 4.80 -5.34 4.53
CA LEU A 40 4.73 -6.46 3.59
C LEU A 40 5.32 -6.11 2.23
N GLY A 41 4.93 -4.98 1.66
CA GLY A 41 5.39 -4.51 0.35
C GLY A 41 6.90 -4.29 0.31
N LYS A 42 7.46 -3.69 1.36
CA LYS A 42 8.90 -3.48 1.48
C LYS A 42 9.66 -4.80 1.53
N GLU A 43 9.19 -5.77 2.33
CA GLU A 43 9.82 -7.08 2.44
C GLU A 43 9.63 -7.94 1.18
N PHE A 44 8.51 -7.78 0.50
CA PHE A 44 8.23 -8.38 -0.82
C PHE A 44 9.17 -7.84 -1.91
N GLY A 45 9.73 -6.64 -1.73
CA GLY A 45 10.65 -5.99 -2.65
C GLY A 45 10.04 -4.91 -3.53
N LEU A 46 8.86 -4.40 -3.16
CA LEU A 46 8.27 -3.23 -3.81
C LEU A 46 8.98 -1.94 -3.38
N PRO A 47 9.02 -0.92 -4.24
CA PRO A 47 9.65 0.37 -3.96
C PRO A 47 8.77 1.23 -3.04
N ILE A 48 8.61 0.80 -1.80
CA ILE A 48 7.88 1.53 -0.77
C ILE A 48 8.82 2.60 -0.16
N PRO A 49 8.45 3.89 -0.12
CA PRO A 49 9.22 4.91 0.58
C PRO A 49 9.46 4.52 2.04
N SER A 50 10.47 5.07 2.66
CA SER A 50 10.65 4.90 4.10
C SER A 50 9.46 5.50 4.85
N PHE A 51 9.00 4.81 5.88
CA PHE A 51 7.83 5.19 6.67
C PHE A 51 8.04 4.89 8.15
N LYS A 52 7.25 5.54 8.99
CA LYS A 52 7.24 5.33 10.44
C LYS A 52 5.90 5.72 11.05
N ILE A 53 5.65 5.31 12.27
CA ILE A 53 4.66 5.91 13.11
C ILE A 53 5.29 7.16 13.75
N ALA A 54 4.58 8.26 13.73
CA ALA A 54 4.99 9.52 14.33
C ALA A 54 3.88 10.06 15.25
N TRP A 55 4.25 10.93 16.18
CA TRP A 55 3.31 11.66 17.03
C TRP A 55 3.03 13.03 16.44
N LEU A 56 1.76 13.35 16.22
CA LEU A 56 1.30 14.68 15.83
C LEU A 56 0.88 15.44 17.08
N ASP A 57 1.61 16.47 17.42
CA ASP A 57 1.39 17.25 18.63
C ASP A 57 0.25 18.29 18.47
N ASP A 58 -0.57 18.46 19.52
CA ASP A 58 -1.63 19.48 19.56
C ASP A 58 -1.12 20.90 19.27
N ALA A 59 0.11 21.20 19.66
CA ALA A 59 0.72 22.51 19.42
C ALA A 59 0.85 22.84 17.92
N LEU A 60 0.97 21.85 17.06
CA LEU A 60 1.02 22.02 15.60
C LEU A 60 -0.34 22.35 15.02
N LEU A 61 -1.43 21.96 15.70
CA LEU A 61 -2.81 22.10 15.23
C LEU A 61 -3.47 23.41 15.70
N GLN A 62 -2.95 24.05 16.75
CA GLN A 62 -3.57 25.21 17.41
C GLN A 62 -3.78 26.45 16.54
N TYR A 63 -3.04 26.58 15.44
CA TYR A 63 -3.02 27.81 14.65
C TYR A 63 -3.63 27.65 13.25
N ASN A 64 -4.18 26.50 12.93
CA ASN A 64 -4.76 26.20 11.63
C ASN A 64 -5.99 25.31 11.78
N ASP A 65 -7.00 25.53 10.96
CA ASP A 65 -8.20 24.70 10.85
C ASP A 65 -7.88 23.40 10.08
N TYR A 66 -7.04 22.56 10.65
CA TYR A 66 -6.78 21.22 10.11
C TYR A 66 -7.90 20.27 10.52
N ASN A 67 -8.36 19.45 9.59
CA ASN A 67 -9.35 18.41 9.87
C ASN A 67 -8.63 17.12 10.33
N ILE A 68 -7.73 17.23 11.31
CA ILE A 68 -7.02 16.12 11.93
C ILE A 68 -6.89 16.36 13.43
N GLU A 69 -6.79 15.27 14.18
CA GLU A 69 -6.58 15.27 15.63
C GLU A 69 -5.11 14.95 15.95
N ALA A 70 -4.65 15.44 17.09
CA ALA A 70 -3.35 15.05 17.64
C ALA A 70 -3.35 13.55 17.98
N GLY A 71 -2.18 12.92 17.90
CA GLY A 71 -2.04 11.51 18.18
C GLY A 71 -1.08 10.80 17.24
N TYR A 72 -1.09 9.48 17.29
CA TYR A 72 -0.28 8.68 16.40
C TYR A 72 -0.76 8.77 14.96
N CYS A 73 0.18 8.86 14.03
CA CYS A 73 -0.07 8.96 12.60
C CYS A 73 0.89 8.08 11.79
N PHE A 74 0.46 7.67 10.60
CA PHE A 74 1.33 7.07 9.60
C PHE A 74 2.08 8.18 8.86
N ALA A 75 3.41 8.13 8.82
CA ALA A 75 4.27 9.12 8.19
C ALA A 75 5.15 8.47 7.13
N SER A 76 4.91 8.78 5.86
CA SER A 76 5.73 8.37 4.73
C SER A 76 6.70 9.46 4.33
N HIS A 77 7.96 9.12 4.07
CA HIS A 77 8.98 10.12 3.68
C HIS A 77 8.56 10.87 2.42
N TYR A 78 8.63 12.19 2.46
CA TYR A 78 8.26 13.04 1.34
C TYR A 78 9.35 13.10 0.28
N HIS A 79 8.98 12.82 -0.97
CA HIS A 79 9.83 12.96 -2.14
C HIS A 79 9.30 14.12 -3.00
N PRO A 80 10.05 15.24 -3.13
CA PRO A 80 9.52 16.48 -3.71
C PRO A 80 9.31 16.45 -5.23
N ASN A 81 9.93 15.49 -5.93
CA ASN A 81 9.91 15.44 -7.39
C ASN A 81 9.10 14.26 -7.94
N ILE A 82 8.32 13.57 -7.10
CA ILE A 82 7.53 12.45 -7.58
C ILE A 82 6.29 12.94 -8.31
N GLN A 83 5.95 12.23 -9.37
CA GLN A 83 4.73 12.42 -10.14
C GLN A 83 4.08 11.06 -10.37
N GLU A 84 2.76 11.02 -10.23
CA GLU A 84 1.99 9.83 -10.55
C GLU A 84 2.13 9.50 -12.05
N ILE A 85 2.27 8.21 -12.35
CA ILE A 85 2.40 7.75 -13.74
C ILE A 85 1.10 7.96 -14.51
N THR A 86 1.27 8.14 -15.80
CA THR A 86 0.17 8.13 -16.79
C THR A 86 0.12 6.79 -17.49
N PHE A 87 -1.02 6.47 -18.11
CA PHE A 87 -1.20 5.23 -18.87
C PHE A 87 -0.12 5.02 -19.94
N ASN A 88 0.27 6.07 -20.66
CA ASN A 88 1.28 5.99 -21.72
C ASN A 88 2.70 5.70 -21.20
N GLN A 89 2.95 5.87 -19.91
CA GLN A 89 4.26 5.60 -19.30
C GLN A 89 4.41 4.14 -18.85
N ILE A 90 3.33 3.36 -18.80
CA ILE A 90 3.35 1.95 -18.35
C ILE A 90 4.33 1.12 -19.17
N GLU A 91 4.34 1.31 -20.51
CA GLU A 91 5.23 0.56 -21.41
C GLU A 91 6.73 0.76 -21.14
N GLY A 92 7.09 1.88 -20.52
CA GLY A 92 8.46 2.21 -20.14
C GLY A 92 8.91 1.61 -18.81
N LEU A 93 8.01 0.96 -18.07
CA LEU A 93 8.28 0.41 -16.75
C LEU A 93 8.90 -0.98 -16.82
N SER A 94 9.58 -1.38 -15.74
CA SER A 94 10.07 -2.75 -15.59
C SER A 94 8.91 -3.75 -15.61
N PRO A 95 8.86 -4.69 -16.56
CA PRO A 95 7.82 -5.73 -16.58
C PRO A 95 7.79 -6.56 -15.29
N ASN A 96 8.95 -6.83 -14.70
CA ASN A 96 9.04 -7.58 -13.44
C ASN A 96 8.42 -6.80 -12.28
N LEU A 97 8.66 -5.48 -12.19
CA LEU A 97 8.03 -4.65 -11.16
C LEU A 97 6.51 -4.61 -11.33
N LEU A 98 6.01 -4.53 -12.54
CA LEU A 98 4.57 -4.54 -12.82
C LEU A 98 3.93 -5.89 -12.49
N LYS A 99 4.59 -7.02 -12.78
CA LYS A 99 4.17 -8.36 -12.37
C LYS A 99 4.17 -8.52 -10.85
N ASP A 100 5.24 -8.06 -10.20
CA ASP A 100 5.36 -8.07 -8.73
C ASP A 100 4.24 -7.27 -8.07
N LEU A 101 3.96 -6.08 -8.59
CA LEU A 101 2.91 -5.22 -8.06
C LEU A 101 1.52 -5.81 -8.28
N PHE A 102 1.26 -6.40 -9.47
CA PHE A 102 0.01 -7.06 -9.79
C PHE A 102 -0.31 -8.20 -8.81
N ILE A 103 0.63 -9.12 -8.60
CA ILE A 103 0.39 -10.27 -7.72
C ILE A 103 0.39 -9.88 -6.24
N PHE A 104 1.15 -8.86 -5.86
CA PHE A 104 1.12 -8.32 -4.51
C PHE A 104 -0.25 -7.72 -4.17
N ASP A 105 -0.79 -6.84 -5.04
CA ASP A 105 -2.09 -6.22 -4.84
C ASP A 105 -3.24 -7.25 -4.89
N TYR A 106 -3.13 -8.31 -5.69
CA TYR A 106 -4.04 -9.46 -5.62
C TYR A 106 -3.97 -10.17 -4.26
N TRP A 107 -2.77 -10.37 -3.73
CA TRP A 107 -2.56 -11.02 -2.43
C TRP A 107 -3.20 -10.24 -1.29
N VAL A 108 -2.97 -8.92 -1.24
CA VAL A 108 -3.53 -8.04 -0.21
C VAL A 108 -4.93 -7.51 -0.54
N LYS A 109 -5.56 -7.98 -1.62
CA LYS A 109 -6.88 -7.49 -2.10
C LYS A 109 -6.96 -5.96 -2.19
N ASN A 110 -6.01 -5.34 -2.86
CA ASN A 110 -6.02 -3.90 -3.11
C ASN A 110 -6.78 -3.58 -4.39
N ASN A 111 -7.93 -2.89 -4.27
CA ASN A 111 -8.75 -2.47 -5.40
C ASN A 111 -8.37 -1.10 -5.97
N ASP A 112 -7.47 -0.35 -5.31
CA ASP A 112 -7.25 1.07 -5.59
C ASP A 112 -5.99 1.35 -6.43
N ARG A 113 -5.56 0.38 -7.27
CA ARG A 113 -4.38 0.56 -8.14
C ARG A 113 -4.72 0.30 -9.60
N ASN A 114 -5.66 1.09 -10.13
CA ASN A 114 -6.18 0.93 -11.47
C ASN A 114 -5.69 2.06 -12.39
N LEU A 115 -5.27 1.70 -13.60
CA LEU A 115 -4.88 2.68 -14.62
C LEU A 115 -5.21 2.17 -16.02
N THR A 116 -6.10 2.88 -16.70
CA THR A 116 -6.53 2.60 -18.07
C THR A 116 -6.30 3.81 -18.96
N GLN A 117 -6.49 3.67 -20.27
CA GLN A 117 -6.45 4.80 -21.20
C GLN A 117 -7.48 5.92 -20.89
N TYR A 118 -8.52 5.61 -20.09
CA TYR A 118 -9.55 6.56 -19.68
C TYR A 118 -9.24 7.24 -18.35
N GLY A 119 -8.10 6.89 -17.72
CA GLY A 119 -7.67 7.36 -16.41
C GLY A 119 -7.75 6.27 -15.35
N GLY A 120 -7.61 6.66 -14.10
CA GLY A 120 -7.61 5.79 -12.94
C GLY A 120 -6.82 6.39 -11.79
N ASN A 121 -6.55 5.57 -10.78
CA ASN A 121 -5.71 5.87 -9.63
C ASN A 121 -4.58 4.84 -9.59
N ALA A 122 -3.40 5.23 -10.07
CA ALA A 122 -2.29 4.28 -10.16
C ALA A 122 -1.61 4.04 -8.81
N ASN A 123 -1.64 5.05 -7.91
CA ASN A 123 -0.88 5.02 -6.65
C ASN A 123 0.58 4.55 -6.85
N PHE A 124 1.11 4.85 -8.02
CA PHE A 124 2.43 4.50 -8.49
C PHE A 124 3.09 5.75 -9.08
N PHE A 125 4.27 6.09 -8.60
CA PHE A 125 4.93 7.38 -8.85
C PHE A 125 6.36 7.17 -9.31
N PHE A 126 6.90 8.19 -9.97
CA PHE A 126 8.30 8.29 -10.34
C PHE A 126 8.91 9.59 -9.86
N ASP A 127 10.11 9.52 -9.34
CA ASP A 127 10.93 10.71 -9.20
C ASP A 127 11.39 11.15 -10.60
N GLN A 128 11.04 12.38 -10.98
CA GLN A 128 11.31 12.90 -12.32
C GLN A 128 12.81 13.13 -12.61
N LYS A 129 13.64 13.15 -11.57
CA LYS A 129 15.09 13.36 -11.71
C LYS A 129 15.86 12.05 -11.68
N THR A 130 15.53 11.16 -10.74
CA THR A 130 16.28 9.91 -10.55
C THR A 130 15.67 8.74 -11.33
N GLN A 131 14.42 8.89 -11.80
CA GLN A 131 13.62 7.83 -12.43
C GLN A 131 13.36 6.64 -11.49
N GLU A 132 13.47 6.87 -10.17
CA GLU A 132 13.16 5.86 -9.16
C GLU A 132 11.64 5.71 -9.03
N PRO A 133 11.12 4.48 -9.02
CA PRO A 133 9.70 4.22 -8.80
C PRO A 133 9.34 4.27 -7.31
N PHE A 134 8.09 4.65 -7.02
CA PHE A 134 7.51 4.62 -5.69
C PHE A 134 6.08 4.10 -5.75
N VAL A 135 5.75 3.18 -4.85
CA VAL A 135 4.40 2.64 -4.66
C VAL A 135 3.88 3.17 -3.32
N LEU A 136 2.73 3.82 -3.36
CA LEU A 136 2.12 4.51 -2.22
C LEU A 136 0.65 4.08 -2.07
N ASP A 137 0.07 4.47 -0.96
CA ASP A 137 -1.35 4.37 -0.65
C ASP A 137 -1.90 2.93 -0.65
N HIS A 138 -1.88 2.32 0.52
CA HIS A 138 -2.33 0.94 0.73
C HIS A 138 -3.52 0.83 1.69
N ASN A 139 -4.11 1.96 2.08
CA ASN A 139 -5.16 2.04 3.10
C ASN A 139 -6.46 1.32 2.70
N LEU A 140 -6.69 1.08 1.41
CA LEU A 140 -7.86 0.37 0.88
C LEU A 140 -7.59 -1.12 0.59
N SER A 141 -6.45 -1.65 1.05
CA SER A 141 -6.16 -3.09 1.00
C SER A 141 -7.11 -3.90 1.89
N PHE A 142 -7.11 -5.21 1.70
CA PHE A 142 -7.99 -6.17 2.38
C PHE A 142 -9.48 -5.85 2.18
N SER A 143 -9.82 -5.41 0.96
CA SER A 143 -11.20 -5.07 0.59
C SER A 143 -12.07 -6.32 0.53
N GLU A 144 -13.24 -6.29 1.18
CA GLU A 144 -14.26 -7.33 1.05
C GLU A 144 -14.86 -7.32 -0.37
N ASP A 145 -14.97 -6.13 -0.98
CA ASP A 145 -15.48 -5.91 -2.33
C ASP A 145 -14.41 -6.04 -3.42
N PHE A 146 -13.33 -6.80 -3.15
CA PHE A 146 -12.27 -7.00 -4.15
C PHE A 146 -12.82 -7.68 -5.40
N ASP A 147 -12.76 -6.97 -6.53
CA ASP A 147 -13.20 -7.46 -7.84
C ASP A 147 -12.01 -7.99 -8.65
N LEU A 148 -11.91 -9.32 -8.73
CA LEU A 148 -10.87 -9.99 -9.49
C LEU A 148 -10.91 -9.67 -10.99
N ASN A 149 -12.08 -9.49 -11.59
CA ASN A 149 -12.19 -9.16 -13.01
C ASN A 149 -11.70 -7.73 -13.28
N ALA A 150 -12.04 -6.79 -12.41
CA ALA A 150 -11.50 -5.44 -12.46
C ALA A 150 -9.98 -5.45 -12.26
N HIS A 151 -9.46 -6.24 -11.33
CA HIS A 151 -8.02 -6.39 -11.10
C HIS A 151 -7.30 -6.92 -12.35
N ILE A 152 -7.78 -8.02 -12.95
CA ILE A 152 -7.20 -8.61 -14.16
C ILE A 152 -7.27 -7.65 -15.36
N GLY A 153 -8.32 -6.82 -15.46
CA GLY A 153 -8.56 -5.96 -16.62
C GLY A 153 -8.03 -4.52 -16.49
N GLN A 154 -7.88 -3.99 -15.28
CA GLN A 154 -7.67 -2.55 -15.05
C GLN A 154 -6.49 -2.23 -14.14
N HIS A 155 -5.93 -3.21 -13.43
CA HIS A 155 -4.75 -2.98 -12.59
C HIS A 155 -3.58 -2.44 -13.41
N VAL A 156 -2.79 -1.54 -12.85
CA VAL A 156 -1.64 -0.91 -13.55
C VAL A 156 -0.67 -1.93 -14.14
N GLY A 157 -0.52 -3.11 -13.55
CA GLY A 157 0.31 -4.21 -14.03
C GLY A 157 -0.41 -5.24 -14.90
N ALA A 158 -1.71 -5.07 -15.18
CA ALA A 158 -2.52 -6.09 -15.87
C ALA A 158 -2.02 -6.47 -17.26
N SER A 159 -1.49 -5.50 -18.04
CA SER A 159 -0.95 -5.73 -19.37
C SER A 159 0.32 -6.60 -19.37
N ASN A 160 1.04 -6.65 -18.26
CA ASN A 160 2.26 -7.44 -18.10
C ASN A 160 2.01 -8.80 -17.42
N TRP A 161 0.77 -9.05 -17.00
CA TRP A 161 0.38 -10.32 -16.38
C TRP A 161 0.00 -11.36 -17.44
N GLU A 162 0.87 -12.34 -17.63
CA GLU A 162 0.68 -13.42 -18.61
C GLU A 162 0.13 -14.71 -18.01
N GLY A 163 -0.19 -14.67 -16.72
CA GLY A 163 -0.55 -15.84 -15.92
C GLY A 163 0.65 -16.42 -15.17
N LEU A 164 0.46 -17.59 -14.57
CA LEU A 164 1.47 -18.29 -13.78
C LEU A 164 1.78 -19.65 -14.37
N ASP A 165 3.07 -19.96 -14.50
CA ASP A 165 3.55 -21.32 -14.59
C ASP A 165 3.98 -21.87 -13.21
N LEU A 166 4.50 -23.11 -13.18
CA LEU A 166 4.95 -23.73 -11.93
C LEU A 166 6.19 -23.03 -11.34
N VAL A 167 7.02 -22.43 -12.16
CA VAL A 167 8.23 -21.73 -11.72
C VAL A 167 7.86 -20.39 -11.13
N ASP A 168 6.92 -19.68 -11.75
CA ASP A 168 6.36 -18.43 -11.25
C ASP A 168 5.69 -18.64 -9.88
N ARG A 169 4.84 -19.68 -9.76
CA ARG A 169 4.20 -20.03 -8.49
C ARG A 169 5.24 -20.23 -7.39
N GLN A 170 6.27 -21.06 -7.61
CA GLN A 170 7.33 -21.29 -6.62
C GLN A 170 8.11 -20.02 -6.27
N HIS A 171 8.31 -19.13 -7.24
CA HIS A 171 8.97 -17.85 -7.03
C HIS A 171 8.14 -16.96 -6.09
N TYR A 172 6.85 -16.80 -6.38
CA TYR A 172 5.97 -15.93 -5.60
C TYR A 172 5.61 -16.53 -4.24
N GLU A 173 5.48 -17.84 -4.11
CA GLU A 173 5.33 -18.49 -2.79
C GLU A 173 6.49 -18.11 -1.85
N LYS A 174 7.73 -18.13 -2.34
CA LYS A 174 8.89 -17.71 -1.55
C LYS A 174 8.84 -16.23 -1.16
N LYS A 175 8.40 -15.36 -2.09
CA LYS A 175 8.24 -13.94 -1.81
C LYS A 175 7.15 -13.69 -0.76
N PHE A 176 6.02 -14.41 -0.84
CA PHE A 176 4.95 -14.31 0.15
C PHE A 176 5.37 -14.81 1.53
N VAL A 177 6.03 -15.97 1.61
CA VAL A 177 6.57 -16.48 2.87
C VAL A 177 7.51 -15.47 3.51
N LYS A 178 8.41 -14.88 2.71
CA LYS A 178 9.35 -13.86 3.17
C LYS A 178 8.61 -12.60 3.66
N ALA A 179 7.67 -12.09 2.87
CA ALA A 179 6.88 -10.91 3.25
C ALA A 179 6.01 -11.18 4.49
N PHE A 180 5.39 -12.36 4.57
CA PHE A 180 4.56 -12.74 5.72
C PHE A 180 5.35 -12.80 7.03
N SER A 181 6.66 -13.09 6.98
CA SER A 181 7.51 -13.22 8.18
C SER A 181 7.62 -11.93 9.02
N VAL A 182 7.31 -10.77 8.46
CA VAL A 182 7.36 -9.48 9.19
C VAL A 182 6.01 -9.07 9.77
N VAL A 183 4.94 -9.82 9.50
CA VAL A 183 3.57 -9.46 9.86
C VAL A 183 3.38 -9.31 11.37
N ASP A 184 3.86 -10.27 12.16
CA ASP A 184 3.71 -10.23 13.62
C ASP A 184 4.41 -9.00 14.20
N ASN A 185 5.63 -8.72 13.74
CA ASN A 185 6.36 -7.53 14.18
C ASN A 185 5.66 -6.23 13.76
N ALA A 186 5.07 -6.17 12.56
CA ALA A 186 4.30 -5.02 12.12
C ALA A 186 3.06 -4.81 13.02
N ILE A 187 2.34 -5.88 13.38
CA ILE A 187 1.17 -5.82 14.27
C ILE A 187 1.56 -5.40 15.68
N ASP A 188 2.66 -5.92 16.21
CA ASP A 188 3.12 -5.62 17.58
C ASP A 188 3.60 -4.17 17.75
N THR A 189 3.91 -3.49 16.66
CA THR A 189 4.32 -2.09 16.67
C THR A 189 3.16 -1.11 16.41
N ILE A 190 1.93 -1.59 16.23
CA ILE A 190 0.74 -0.74 16.08
C ILE A 190 0.44 -0.05 17.42
N PRO A 191 0.20 1.28 17.44
CA PRO A 191 -0.17 2.00 18.66
C PRO A 191 -1.46 1.47 19.28
N ASP A 192 -1.52 1.45 20.62
CA ASP A 192 -2.70 1.02 21.36
C ASP A 192 -3.95 1.83 20.97
N ASP A 193 -3.81 3.14 20.75
CA ASP A 193 -4.91 4.02 20.31
C ASP A 193 -5.57 3.54 19.02
N TRP A 194 -4.78 2.98 18.08
CA TRP A 194 -5.31 2.40 16.84
C TRP A 194 -5.98 1.05 17.11
N LEU A 195 -5.38 0.23 17.99
CA LEU A 195 -5.91 -1.09 18.37
C LEU A 195 -7.21 -1.02 19.17
N GLU A 196 -7.47 0.07 19.90
CA GLU A 196 -8.76 0.31 20.56
C GLU A 196 -9.90 0.48 19.55
N ARG A 197 -9.60 0.97 18.34
CA ARG A 197 -10.57 1.22 17.28
C ARG A 197 -10.60 0.12 16.20
N TYR A 198 -9.50 -0.60 16.03
CA TYR A 198 -9.37 -1.71 15.09
C TYR A 198 -8.59 -2.84 15.77
N SER A 199 -9.32 -3.74 16.44
CA SER A 199 -8.78 -4.70 17.39
C SER A 199 -7.86 -5.75 16.75
N LYS A 200 -7.00 -6.38 17.58
CA LYS A 200 -6.18 -7.54 17.12
C LYS A 200 -7.04 -8.70 16.63
N GLU A 201 -8.24 -8.90 17.17
CA GLU A 201 -9.19 -9.89 16.65
C GLU A 201 -9.67 -9.53 15.25
N THR A 202 -10.01 -8.26 15.00
CA THR A 202 -10.38 -7.75 13.69
C THR A 202 -9.22 -7.91 12.70
N ILE A 203 -7.98 -7.59 13.11
CA ILE A 203 -6.77 -7.82 12.30
C ILE A 203 -6.64 -9.30 11.93
N GLY A 204 -6.86 -10.21 12.88
CA GLY A 204 -6.85 -11.65 12.61
C GLY A 204 -7.86 -12.06 11.53
N ASN A 205 -9.09 -11.57 11.65
CA ASN A 205 -10.18 -11.94 10.76
C ASN A 205 -10.10 -11.30 9.38
N GLU A 206 -9.71 -10.04 9.28
CA GLU A 206 -9.73 -9.29 8.02
C GLU A 206 -8.37 -9.28 7.30
N ILE A 207 -7.26 -9.25 8.04
CA ILE A 207 -5.92 -9.15 7.45
C ILE A 207 -5.26 -10.52 7.37
N LEU A 208 -5.07 -11.22 8.50
CA LEU A 208 -4.32 -12.47 8.50
C LEU A 208 -5.00 -13.55 7.67
N SER A 209 -6.33 -13.67 7.75
CA SER A 209 -7.08 -14.62 6.93
C SER A 209 -6.90 -14.39 5.41
N VAL A 210 -6.84 -13.12 5.00
CA VAL A 210 -6.59 -12.77 3.59
C VAL A 210 -5.16 -13.09 3.19
N LEU A 211 -4.19 -12.77 4.05
CA LEU A 211 -2.78 -13.03 3.77
C LEU A 211 -2.46 -14.52 3.69
N GLU A 212 -3.16 -15.37 4.43
CA GLU A 212 -2.91 -16.82 4.42
C GLU A 212 -3.43 -17.55 3.17
N ARG A 213 -4.27 -16.91 2.36
CA ARG A 213 -4.86 -17.50 1.13
C ARG A 213 -3.83 -18.06 0.15
N TYR A 214 -2.61 -17.53 0.10
CA TYR A 214 -1.57 -18.03 -0.81
C TYR A 214 -1.17 -19.49 -0.54
N LYS A 215 -1.55 -20.05 0.63
CA LYS A 215 -1.31 -21.45 0.99
C LYS A 215 -2.26 -22.40 0.25
N ASP A 216 -3.38 -21.88 -0.26
CA ASP A 216 -4.42 -22.65 -0.91
C ASP A 216 -4.30 -22.62 -2.43
N ASP A 217 -4.58 -23.75 -3.09
CA ASP A 217 -4.53 -23.85 -4.55
C ASP A 217 -5.56 -22.92 -5.24
N GLU A 218 -6.70 -22.66 -4.61
CA GLU A 218 -7.73 -21.76 -5.11
C GLU A 218 -7.19 -20.34 -5.36
N PHE A 219 -6.30 -19.84 -4.50
CA PHE A 219 -5.64 -18.55 -4.67
C PHE A 219 -4.90 -18.49 -6.01
N TRP A 220 -4.14 -19.53 -6.33
CA TRP A 220 -3.31 -19.59 -7.53
C TRP A 220 -4.14 -19.82 -8.80
N GLU A 221 -5.19 -20.65 -8.70
CA GLU A 221 -6.11 -20.87 -9.82
C GLU A 221 -6.87 -19.60 -10.20
N GLY A 222 -7.16 -18.71 -9.23
CA GLY A 222 -7.90 -17.47 -9.47
C GLY A 222 -7.23 -16.51 -10.44
N ILE A 223 -5.90 -16.55 -10.56
CA ILE A 223 -5.10 -15.65 -11.43
C ILE A 223 -4.38 -16.37 -12.56
N LYS A 224 -4.69 -17.66 -12.78
CA LYS A 224 -4.27 -18.34 -14.02
C LYS A 224 -4.97 -17.70 -15.22
N LYS A 225 -4.20 -17.48 -16.26
CA LYS A 225 -4.76 -17.19 -17.60
C LYS A 225 -4.98 -18.47 -18.36
#